data_61061b45e4806fa9dea07ac45cbaffb0
#
_entry.id   61061b45e4806fa9dea07ac45cbaffb0
#
_cell.length_a   1.000
_cell.length_b   1.000
_cell.length_c   1.000
_cell.angle_alpha   90.00
_cell.angle_beta   90.00
_cell.angle_gamma   90.00
#
_symmetry.space_group_name_H-M   'P 1'
#
loop_
_entity.id
_entity.type
_entity.pdbx_description
1 polymer ?
#
loop_
_entity_poly.entity_id
_entity_poly.type
_entity_poly.pdbx_seq_one_letter_code
_entity_poly.pdbx_strand_id
1 'polypeptide(L)'
;LVSVNPGGVMGPTLSDDIYGASLDIMSQLLTGKMPGIPNLCIPMVDVRDVAEHHYKAMISPEANGKRFISALANPTHVMELATTLKENGYKVPTKKVPSFLLKFLALFDREVRGMTPMLDNYVTCDNSETMNILGWEPRSLKQSFLDMAKTVKAVLDSKQS
;
A
#
# COMPACT_ATOMS: atom_id res chain seq x y z
N LEU A 1 6.91 19.32 18.18
CA LEU A 1 5.96 18.36 17.59
C LEU A 1 6.30 18.16 16.12
N VAL A 2 6.32 16.90 15.68
CA VAL A 2 6.53 16.50 14.28
C VAL A 2 5.39 15.57 13.85
N SER A 3 5.03 15.60 12.57
CA SER A 3 4.00 14.74 12.00
C SER A 3 4.58 13.94 10.83
N VAL A 4 4.39 12.62 10.83
CA VAL A 4 4.70 11.73 9.71
C VAL A 4 3.38 11.23 9.12
N ASN A 5 3.17 11.48 7.82
CA ASN A 5 1.94 11.17 7.10
C ASN A 5 2.23 10.11 6.02
N PRO A 6 2.06 8.82 6.32
CA PRO A 6 2.29 7.78 5.32
C PRO A 6 1.18 7.72 4.28
N GLY A 7 1.53 7.27 3.08
CA GLY A 7 0.59 6.85 2.06
C GLY A 7 0.11 5.40 2.28
N GLY A 8 -0.11 4.66 1.20
CA GLY A 8 -0.40 3.22 1.26
C GLY A 8 0.83 2.45 1.74
N VAL A 9 0.80 1.95 2.96
CA VAL A 9 1.93 1.26 3.58
C VAL A 9 1.97 -0.18 3.10
N MET A 10 3.09 -0.57 2.47
CA MET A 10 3.36 -1.91 1.97
C MET A 10 4.56 -2.52 2.70
N GLY A 11 4.67 -3.84 2.71
CA GLY A 11 5.81 -4.51 3.31
C GLY A 11 5.42 -5.65 4.24
N PRO A 12 6.39 -6.34 4.85
CA PRO A 12 6.14 -7.54 5.63
C PRO A 12 5.35 -7.22 6.90
N THR A 13 4.39 -8.08 7.26
CA THR A 13 3.77 -8.07 8.60
C THR A 13 4.67 -8.78 9.60
N LEU A 14 4.67 -8.28 10.85
CA LEU A 14 5.41 -8.87 11.97
C LEU A 14 4.48 -9.64 12.94
N SER A 15 3.18 -9.64 12.69
CA SER A 15 2.20 -10.32 13.53
C SER A 15 1.25 -11.18 12.69
N ASP A 16 0.54 -12.08 13.36
CA ASP A 16 -0.53 -12.89 12.77
C ASP A 16 -1.82 -12.09 12.58
N ASP A 17 -1.81 -10.83 12.99
CA ASP A 17 -2.88 -9.87 12.79
C ASP A 17 -2.70 -9.21 11.41
N ILE A 18 -3.52 -9.63 10.45
CA ILE A 18 -3.49 -9.14 9.06
C ILE A 18 -4.69 -8.24 8.74
N TYR A 19 -5.07 -7.38 9.70
CA TYR A 19 -6.11 -6.36 9.50
C TYR A 19 -5.52 -5.04 9.01
N GLY A 20 -6.29 -4.32 8.24
CA GLY A 20 -5.94 -3.00 7.70
C GLY A 20 -5.90 -2.98 6.17
N ALA A 21 -6.20 -1.80 5.60
CA ALA A 21 -6.49 -1.64 4.17
C ALA A 21 -5.47 -2.28 3.22
N SER A 22 -4.17 -2.12 3.49
CA SER A 22 -3.12 -2.70 2.62
C SER A 22 -3.03 -4.23 2.77
N LEU A 23 -3.15 -4.74 4.01
CA LEU A 23 -3.13 -6.17 4.30
C LEU A 23 -4.39 -6.86 3.77
N ASP A 24 -5.55 -6.18 3.82
CA ASP A 24 -6.81 -6.68 3.25
C ASP A 24 -6.73 -6.81 1.73
N ILE A 25 -6.17 -5.80 1.04
CA ILE A 25 -5.93 -5.87 -0.42
C ILE A 25 -5.03 -7.06 -0.75
N MET A 26 -3.92 -7.22 -0.05
CA MET A 26 -2.99 -8.34 -0.26
C MET A 26 -3.66 -9.69 0.01
N SER A 27 -4.40 -9.81 1.11
CA SER A 27 -5.12 -11.02 1.48
C SER A 27 -6.18 -11.40 0.44
N GLN A 28 -6.98 -10.43 -0.04
CA GLN A 28 -7.99 -10.66 -1.06
C GLN A 28 -7.38 -11.07 -2.40
N LEU A 29 -6.22 -10.51 -2.77
CA LEU A 29 -5.47 -10.93 -3.96
C LEU A 29 -5.00 -12.37 -3.84
N LEU A 30 -4.34 -12.73 -2.73
CA LEU A 30 -3.75 -14.05 -2.51
C LEU A 30 -4.80 -15.16 -2.36
N THR A 31 -5.97 -14.83 -1.82
CA THR A 31 -7.09 -15.79 -1.64
C THR A 31 -8.03 -15.85 -2.83
N GLY A 32 -7.84 -15.01 -3.86
CA GLY A 32 -8.72 -14.95 -5.04
C GLY A 32 -10.10 -14.33 -4.76
N LYS A 33 -10.31 -13.73 -3.61
CA LYS A 33 -11.58 -13.04 -3.27
C LYS A 33 -11.78 -11.77 -4.09
N MET A 34 -10.69 -11.15 -4.55
CA MET A 34 -10.76 -10.01 -5.47
C MET A 34 -10.89 -10.53 -6.91
N PRO A 35 -12.02 -10.31 -7.61
CA PRO A 35 -12.26 -10.88 -8.94
C PRO A 35 -11.46 -10.19 -10.06
N GLY A 36 -10.88 -9.02 -9.77
CA GLY A 36 -10.07 -8.24 -10.71
C GLY A 36 -9.58 -6.94 -10.09
N ILE A 37 -8.72 -6.23 -10.79
CA ILE A 37 -8.00 -5.07 -10.28
C ILE A 37 -8.73 -3.78 -10.66
N PRO A 38 -9.09 -2.94 -9.67
CA PRO A 38 -9.66 -1.61 -9.92
C PRO A 38 -8.64 -0.67 -10.57
N ASN A 39 -9.13 0.34 -11.29
CA ASN A 39 -8.28 1.43 -11.77
C ASN A 39 -7.98 2.40 -10.61
N LEU A 40 -7.01 2.03 -9.80
CA LEU A 40 -6.66 2.72 -8.55
C LEU A 40 -5.15 2.93 -8.50
N CYS A 41 -4.75 4.19 -8.30
CA CYS A 41 -3.37 4.61 -8.11
C CYS A 41 -3.21 5.20 -6.71
N ILE A 42 -2.22 4.72 -5.96
CA ILE A 42 -2.00 5.13 -4.57
C ILE A 42 -0.52 5.50 -4.40
N PRO A 43 -0.19 6.66 -3.80
CA PRO A 43 1.16 6.92 -3.30
C PRO A 43 1.51 5.89 -2.23
N MET A 44 2.53 5.08 -2.47
CA MET A 44 2.89 3.96 -1.60
C MET A 44 4.24 4.17 -0.93
N VAL A 45 4.49 3.45 0.16
CA VAL A 45 5.74 3.46 0.91
C VAL A 45 5.97 2.09 1.57
N ASP A 46 7.23 1.72 1.77
CA ASP A 46 7.57 0.53 2.56
C ASP A 46 7.39 0.79 4.06
N VAL A 47 6.86 -0.16 4.79
CA VAL A 47 6.64 -0.07 6.25
C VAL A 47 7.93 0.19 7.02
N ARG A 48 9.06 -0.34 6.52
CA ARG A 48 10.39 -0.13 7.13
C ARG A 48 10.87 1.31 6.93
N ASP A 49 10.54 1.94 5.79
CA ASP A 49 10.82 3.37 5.56
C ASP A 49 9.97 4.24 6.49
N VAL A 50 8.69 3.90 6.67
CA VAL A 50 7.82 4.61 7.63
C VAL A 50 8.40 4.55 9.04
N ALA A 51 8.84 3.39 9.49
CA ALA A 51 9.48 3.22 10.80
C ALA A 51 10.75 4.08 10.93
N GLU A 52 11.59 4.08 9.89
CA GLU A 52 12.80 4.89 9.83
C GLU A 52 12.50 6.39 9.85
N HIS A 53 11.45 6.84 9.14
CA HIS A 53 11.02 8.24 9.16
C HIS A 53 10.57 8.69 10.55
N HIS A 54 9.84 7.87 11.29
CA HIS A 54 9.47 8.17 12.66
C HIS A 54 10.71 8.31 13.56
N TYR A 55 11.65 7.37 13.45
CA TYR A 55 12.89 7.42 14.19
C TYR A 55 13.71 8.67 13.87
N LYS A 56 13.98 8.93 12.58
CA LYS A 56 14.75 10.11 12.14
C LYS A 56 14.06 11.41 12.51
N ALA A 57 12.74 11.50 12.35
CA ALA A 57 11.98 12.68 12.73
C ALA A 57 12.02 12.97 14.24
N MET A 58 12.10 11.90 15.06
CA MET A 58 12.20 12.03 16.51
C MET A 58 13.55 12.60 16.96
N ILE A 59 14.63 12.23 16.29
CA ILE A 59 16.00 12.61 16.72
C ILE A 59 16.57 13.82 15.97
N SER A 60 15.95 14.26 14.86
CA SER A 60 16.42 15.41 14.07
C SER A 60 15.91 16.73 14.64
N PRO A 61 16.79 17.66 15.04
CA PRO A 61 16.36 19.00 15.43
C PRO A 61 15.65 19.77 14.31
N GLU A 62 16.02 19.52 13.05
CA GLU A 62 15.45 20.17 11.86
C GLU A 62 14.02 19.71 11.57
N ALA A 63 13.60 18.59 12.14
CA ALA A 63 12.25 18.06 11.99
C ALA A 63 11.21 18.78 12.85
N ASN A 64 11.63 19.57 13.83
CA ASN A 64 10.71 20.21 14.77
C ASN A 64 9.72 21.15 14.05
N GLY A 65 8.44 21.00 14.37
CA GLY A 65 7.35 21.79 13.76
C GLY A 65 6.96 21.36 12.35
N LYS A 66 7.61 20.34 11.77
CA LYS A 66 7.42 19.95 10.37
C LYS A 66 6.43 18.79 10.20
N ARG A 67 6.00 18.64 8.93
CA ARG A 67 5.18 17.53 8.46
C ARG A 67 5.92 16.80 7.33
N PHE A 68 6.13 15.51 7.47
CA PHE A 68 6.79 14.67 6.49
C PHE A 68 5.77 13.78 5.77
N ILE A 69 5.74 13.86 4.44
CA ILE A 69 4.96 12.94 3.62
C ILE A 69 5.81 11.70 3.36
N SER A 70 5.40 10.59 3.92
CA SER A 70 6.07 9.30 3.82
C SER A 70 5.39 8.45 2.74
N ALA A 71 5.61 8.85 1.49
CA ALA A 71 5.11 8.15 0.30
C ALA A 71 5.93 8.54 -0.93
N LEU A 72 6.02 7.65 -1.92
CA LEU A 72 6.60 8.01 -3.21
C LEU A 72 5.80 9.14 -3.86
N ALA A 73 6.50 10.08 -4.49
CA ALA A 73 5.89 11.26 -5.11
C ALA A 73 4.85 10.90 -6.18
N ASN A 74 5.16 9.89 -7.00
CA ASN A 74 4.24 9.37 -8.00
C ASN A 74 3.46 8.16 -7.42
N PRO A 75 2.13 8.13 -7.61
CA PRO A 75 1.34 7.01 -7.16
C PRO A 75 1.59 5.75 -8.00
N THR A 76 1.52 4.60 -7.36
CA THR A 76 1.67 3.29 -7.98
C THR A 76 0.29 2.70 -8.26
N HIS A 77 0.10 2.15 -9.45
CA HIS A 77 -1.14 1.48 -9.82
C HIS A 77 -1.23 0.11 -9.13
N VAL A 78 -2.39 -0.21 -8.54
CA VAL A 78 -2.61 -1.51 -7.87
C VAL A 78 -2.40 -2.70 -8.83
N MET A 79 -2.56 -2.49 -10.14
CA MET A 79 -2.21 -3.48 -11.16
C MET A 79 -0.72 -3.86 -11.13
N GLU A 80 0.17 -2.92 -10.80
CA GLU A 80 1.62 -3.20 -10.70
C GLU A 80 1.91 -4.20 -9.57
N LEU A 81 1.23 -4.05 -8.42
CA LEU A 81 1.25 -5.03 -7.33
C LEU A 81 0.84 -6.42 -7.85
N ALA A 82 -0.34 -6.51 -8.49
CA ALA A 82 -0.85 -7.79 -8.98
C ALA A 82 0.07 -8.42 -10.04
N THR A 83 0.61 -7.61 -10.95
CA THR A 83 1.54 -8.08 -12.00
C THR A 83 2.83 -8.60 -11.37
N THR A 84 3.41 -7.84 -10.42
CA THR A 84 4.61 -8.26 -9.68
C THR A 84 4.41 -9.61 -9.00
N LEU A 85 3.28 -9.79 -8.31
CA LEU A 85 2.96 -11.06 -7.66
C LEU A 85 2.84 -12.21 -8.66
N LYS A 86 2.11 -12.00 -9.77
CA LYS A 86 1.93 -13.01 -10.80
C LYS A 86 3.23 -13.46 -11.45
N GLU A 87 4.12 -12.49 -11.76
CA GLU A 87 5.45 -12.75 -12.34
C GLU A 87 6.35 -13.57 -11.37
N ASN A 88 6.06 -13.49 -10.07
CA ASN A 88 6.79 -14.23 -9.04
C ASN A 88 6.03 -15.48 -8.53
N GLY A 89 5.11 -16.01 -9.34
CA GLY A 89 4.50 -17.32 -9.12
C GLY A 89 3.24 -17.33 -8.25
N TYR A 90 2.74 -16.18 -7.80
CA TYR A 90 1.49 -16.11 -7.07
C TYR A 90 0.29 -16.18 -8.03
N LYS A 91 -0.74 -16.93 -7.64
CA LYS A 91 -1.99 -17.02 -8.40
C LYS A 91 -2.92 -15.86 -8.05
N VAL A 92 -2.73 -14.74 -8.72
CA VAL A 92 -3.52 -13.51 -8.49
C VAL A 92 -4.19 -13.04 -9.79
N PRO A 93 -5.37 -12.39 -9.69
CA PRO A 93 -6.04 -11.83 -10.86
C PRO A 93 -5.24 -10.63 -11.41
N THR A 94 -5.21 -10.52 -12.74
CA THR A 94 -4.63 -9.37 -13.46
C THR A 94 -5.61 -8.77 -14.48
N LYS A 95 -6.90 -9.11 -14.38
CA LYS A 95 -7.94 -8.52 -15.21
C LYS A 95 -8.38 -7.19 -14.60
N LYS A 96 -8.53 -6.16 -15.42
CA LYS A 96 -9.08 -4.87 -14.97
C LYS A 96 -10.58 -5.00 -14.74
N VAL A 97 -11.06 -4.40 -13.65
CA VAL A 97 -12.49 -4.20 -13.41
C VAL A 97 -12.85 -2.78 -13.87
N PRO A 98 -13.85 -2.64 -14.76
CA PRO A 98 -14.31 -1.31 -15.19
C PRO A 98 -14.86 -0.50 -14.02
N SER A 99 -14.47 0.78 -13.93
CA SER A 99 -14.87 1.65 -12.80
C SER A 99 -16.38 1.83 -12.68
N PHE A 100 -17.13 1.78 -13.80
CA PHE A 100 -18.59 1.89 -13.74
C PHE A 100 -19.24 0.71 -12.99
N LEU A 101 -18.68 -0.49 -13.12
CA LEU A 101 -19.16 -1.67 -12.41
C LEU A 101 -18.92 -1.53 -10.89
N LEU A 102 -17.76 -1.03 -10.50
CA LEU A 102 -17.44 -0.76 -9.09
C LEU A 102 -18.34 0.35 -8.53
N LYS A 103 -18.60 1.42 -9.29
CA LYS A 103 -19.54 2.48 -8.91
C LYS A 103 -20.97 1.94 -8.73
N PHE A 104 -21.39 0.98 -9.55
CA PHE A 104 -22.69 0.33 -9.40
C PHE A 104 -22.72 -0.58 -8.15
N LEU A 105 -21.69 -1.39 -7.92
CA LEU A 105 -21.57 -2.23 -6.72
C LEU A 105 -21.52 -1.40 -5.43
N ALA A 106 -20.94 -0.20 -5.47
CA ALA A 106 -20.87 0.72 -4.35
C ALA A 106 -22.25 1.17 -3.80
N LEU A 107 -23.33 0.96 -4.56
CA LEU A 107 -24.71 1.19 -4.08
C LEU A 107 -25.11 0.17 -3.01
N PHE A 108 -24.55 -1.02 -3.08
CA PHE A 108 -24.92 -2.17 -2.23
C PHE A 108 -23.80 -2.56 -1.24
N ASP A 109 -22.54 -2.20 -1.56
CA ASP A 109 -21.39 -2.57 -0.77
C ASP A 109 -20.69 -1.32 -0.19
N ARG A 110 -20.59 -1.26 1.13
CA ARG A 110 -20.01 -0.14 1.87
C ARG A 110 -18.49 -0.04 1.68
N GLU A 111 -17.80 -1.17 1.57
CA GLU A 111 -16.34 -1.20 1.36
C GLU A 111 -15.99 -0.67 -0.03
N VAL A 112 -16.71 -1.16 -1.06
CA VAL A 112 -16.55 -0.68 -2.44
C VAL A 112 -16.87 0.81 -2.53
N ARG A 113 -17.89 1.29 -1.80
CA ARG A 113 -18.25 2.72 -1.73
C ARG A 113 -17.10 3.57 -1.18
N GLY A 114 -16.38 3.09 -0.16
CA GLY A 114 -15.23 3.79 0.40
C GLY A 114 -14.08 3.99 -0.60
N MET A 115 -13.96 3.11 -1.59
CA MET A 115 -12.92 3.18 -2.63
C MET A 115 -13.31 4.06 -3.82
N THR A 116 -14.60 4.32 -4.04
CA THR A 116 -15.07 5.03 -5.25
C THR A 116 -14.47 6.42 -5.46
N PRO A 117 -14.21 7.25 -4.42
CA PRO A 117 -13.59 8.55 -4.61
C PRO A 117 -12.14 8.49 -5.11
N MET A 118 -11.47 7.34 -4.93
CA MET A 118 -10.08 7.13 -5.33
C MET A 118 -9.96 6.52 -6.73
N LEU A 119 -11.06 5.99 -7.28
CA LEU A 119 -11.07 5.39 -8.62
C LEU A 119 -10.81 6.43 -9.69
N ASP A 120 -10.01 6.07 -10.68
CA ASP A 120 -9.67 6.90 -11.84
C ASP A 120 -8.92 8.21 -11.48
N ASN A 121 -8.50 8.37 -10.22
CA ASN A 121 -7.73 9.51 -9.75
C ASN A 121 -6.24 9.20 -9.71
N TYR A 122 -5.44 10.21 -10.06
CA TYR A 122 -3.99 10.16 -10.02
C TYR A 122 -3.49 11.32 -9.15
N VAL A 123 -3.20 11.02 -7.88
CA VAL A 123 -2.77 12.02 -6.89
C VAL A 123 -1.29 11.87 -6.64
N THR A 124 -0.51 12.91 -6.99
CA THR A 124 0.90 13.03 -6.62
C THR A 124 1.03 13.69 -5.25
N CYS A 125 2.15 13.47 -4.59
CA CYS A 125 2.48 14.15 -3.35
C CYS A 125 3.89 14.75 -3.42
N ASP A 126 4.10 15.81 -2.66
CA ASP A 126 5.43 16.38 -2.46
C ASP A 126 6.07 15.77 -1.21
N ASN A 127 7.07 14.94 -1.43
CA ASN A 127 7.85 14.28 -0.38
C ASN A 127 9.27 14.89 -0.23
N SER A 128 9.51 16.07 -0.80
CA SER A 128 10.83 16.70 -0.85
C SER A 128 11.42 16.95 0.55
N GLU A 129 10.63 17.37 1.53
CA GLU A 129 11.11 17.53 2.91
C GLU A 129 11.53 16.20 3.54
N THR A 130 10.82 15.11 3.24
CA THR A 130 11.15 13.76 3.72
C THR A 130 12.49 13.30 3.11
N MET A 131 12.67 13.51 1.81
CA MET A 131 13.92 13.20 1.12
C MET A 131 15.10 14.00 1.67
N ASN A 132 14.93 15.32 1.81
CA ASN A 132 16.02 16.23 2.11
C ASN A 132 16.39 16.24 3.60
N ILE A 133 15.40 16.24 4.51
CA ILE A 133 15.63 16.40 5.96
C ILE A 133 15.84 15.06 6.64
N LEU A 134 15.04 14.04 6.26
CA LEU A 134 15.18 12.70 6.83
C LEU A 134 16.16 11.82 6.04
N GLY A 135 16.72 12.30 4.92
CA GLY A 135 17.64 11.55 4.09
C GLY A 135 17.03 10.22 3.63
N TRP A 136 15.79 10.30 3.08
CA TRP A 136 15.09 9.10 2.66
C TRP A 136 15.61 8.57 1.32
N GLU A 137 15.99 7.30 1.33
CA GLU A 137 16.28 6.50 0.13
C GLU A 137 15.20 5.42 0.02
N PRO A 138 14.23 5.58 -0.89
CA PRO A 138 13.08 4.68 -0.97
C PRO A 138 13.47 3.23 -1.26
N ARG A 139 12.93 2.29 -0.49
CA ARG A 139 12.99 0.86 -0.82
C ARG A 139 12.18 0.54 -2.07
N SER A 140 12.60 -0.48 -2.79
CA SER A 140 11.88 -0.97 -3.96
C SER A 140 10.49 -1.46 -3.59
N LEU A 141 9.43 -0.84 -4.12
CA LEU A 141 8.05 -1.31 -3.92
C LEU A 141 7.84 -2.74 -4.42
N LYS A 142 8.53 -3.14 -5.50
CA LYS A 142 8.48 -4.53 -5.98
C LYS A 142 8.92 -5.50 -4.88
N GLN A 143 10.01 -5.20 -4.18
CA GLN A 143 10.46 -6.02 -3.05
C GLN A 143 9.48 -5.94 -1.88
N SER A 144 8.95 -4.76 -1.57
CA SER A 144 7.93 -4.58 -0.51
C SER A 144 6.69 -5.43 -0.75
N PHE A 145 6.23 -5.51 -2.01
CA PHE A 145 5.09 -6.35 -2.40
C PHE A 145 5.36 -7.84 -2.18
N LEU A 146 6.54 -8.30 -2.57
CA LEU A 146 6.93 -9.71 -2.41
C LEU A 146 7.11 -10.10 -0.94
N ASP A 147 7.77 -9.24 -0.15
CA ASP A 147 7.95 -9.45 1.27
C ASP A 147 6.58 -9.51 1.99
N MET A 148 5.67 -8.60 1.63
CA MET A 148 4.30 -8.57 2.16
C MET A 148 3.52 -9.84 1.79
N ALA A 149 3.55 -10.23 0.52
CA ALA A 149 2.85 -11.42 0.06
C ALA A 149 3.36 -12.70 0.75
N LYS A 150 4.67 -12.80 0.96
CA LYS A 150 5.29 -13.92 1.66
C LYS A 150 4.79 -14.05 3.10
N THR A 151 4.78 -12.94 3.85
CA THR A 151 4.36 -12.94 5.26
C THR A 151 2.86 -13.12 5.42
N VAL A 152 2.04 -12.42 4.61
CA VAL A 152 0.57 -12.57 4.62
C VAL A 152 0.18 -14.00 4.23
N LYS A 153 0.83 -14.60 3.20
CA LYS A 153 0.55 -15.97 2.82
C LYS A 153 0.85 -16.96 3.95
N ALA A 154 1.97 -16.79 4.66
CA ALA A 154 2.32 -17.65 5.80
C ALA A 154 1.25 -17.61 6.90
N VAL A 155 0.72 -16.41 7.21
CA VAL A 155 -0.37 -16.25 8.19
C VAL A 155 -1.68 -16.88 7.69
N LEU A 156 -2.02 -16.72 6.39
CA LEU A 156 -3.21 -17.33 5.82
C LEU A 156 -3.14 -18.86 5.84
N ASP A 157 -1.99 -19.44 5.52
CA ASP A 157 -1.77 -20.89 5.51
C ASP A 157 -1.85 -21.46 6.95
N SER A 158 -1.31 -20.75 7.96
CA SER A 158 -1.38 -21.19 9.37
C SER A 158 -2.80 -21.19 9.95
N LYS A 159 -3.68 -20.31 9.46
CA LYS A 159 -5.10 -20.23 9.89
C LYS A 159 -6.00 -21.28 9.24
N GLN A 160 -5.50 -21.99 8.21
CA GLN A 160 -6.23 -23.05 7.50
C GLN A 160 -5.85 -24.46 7.97
N SER A 161 -4.77 -24.58 8.74
CA SER A 161 -4.29 -25.82 9.36
C SER A 161 -4.94 -26.05 10.70
#